data_311f7679cb629fead06f4c3030aa38c5
#
_entry.id   311f7679cb629fead06f4c3030aa38c5
#
_cell.length_a   1.000
_cell.length_b   1.000
_cell.length_c   1.000
_cell.angle_alpha   90.00
_cell.angle_beta   90.00
_cell.angle_gamma   90.00
#
_symmetry.space_group_name_H-M   'P 1'
#
loop_
_entity.id
_entity.type
_entity.pdbx_description
1 polymer ?
#
loop_
_entity_poly.entity_id
_entity_poly.type
_entity_poly.pdbx_seq_one_letter_code
_entity_poly.pdbx_strand_id
1 'polypeptide(L)'
;RYKQHTLLGHDIIVINYFQDTRYAEKGLYSHDGLNIDCIHAETLQQVLEHNEKRIDDCGVIIINEGQFFSDIYEKVINWVEEKEKIVYVCGLDSDFKRNKFGKYLELIPFCDNITKLKSLCMKCKNGEKALFSKRITNDESQIVIGSDNYIPVCRKCYLAN
;
A
#
# COMPACT_ATOMS: atom_id res chain seq x y z
N ARG A 1 -11.96 -3.55 2.79
CA ARG A 1 -11.95 -3.39 4.25
C ARG A 1 -12.61 -2.09 4.69
N TYR A 2 -12.31 -0.94 4.10
CA TYR A 2 -12.92 0.35 4.48
C TYR A 2 -14.44 0.27 4.62
N LYS A 3 -15.15 -0.09 3.53
CA LYS A 3 -16.63 -0.24 3.55
C LYS A 3 -17.13 -1.20 4.65
N GLN A 4 -16.41 -2.29 4.90
CA GLN A 4 -16.76 -3.27 5.92
C GLN A 4 -16.73 -2.64 7.33
N HIS A 5 -15.66 -1.94 7.66
CA HIS A 5 -15.52 -1.32 8.98
C HIS A 5 -16.44 -0.10 9.14
N THR A 6 -16.69 0.65 8.07
CA THR A 6 -17.70 1.74 8.08
C THR A 6 -19.10 1.20 8.42
N LEU A 7 -19.51 0.07 7.83
CA LEU A 7 -20.78 -0.57 8.14
C LEU A 7 -20.88 -1.06 9.58
N LEU A 8 -19.75 -1.43 10.19
CA LEU A 8 -19.68 -1.83 11.61
C LEU A 8 -19.60 -0.64 12.57
N GLY A 9 -19.60 0.60 12.07
CA GLY A 9 -19.51 1.81 12.89
C GLY A 9 -18.15 2.06 13.51
N HIS A 10 -17.09 1.44 12.97
CA HIS A 10 -15.73 1.68 13.45
C HIS A 10 -15.23 3.04 12.98
N ASP A 11 -14.52 3.74 13.85
CA ASP A 11 -13.76 4.93 13.46
C ASP A 11 -12.48 4.50 12.73
N ILE A 12 -12.29 5.04 11.52
CA ILE A 12 -11.25 4.59 10.59
C ILE A 12 -10.35 5.76 10.21
N ILE A 13 -9.05 5.54 10.27
CA ILE A 13 -8.05 6.43 9.67
C ILE A 13 -7.46 5.75 8.45
N VAL A 14 -7.42 6.49 7.34
CA VAL A 14 -6.73 6.08 6.11
C VAL A 14 -5.50 6.96 5.92
N ILE A 15 -4.35 6.33 5.71
CA ILE A 15 -3.07 6.98 5.49
C ILE A 15 -2.57 6.61 4.10
N ASN A 16 -2.18 7.61 3.32
CA ASN A 16 -1.60 7.42 1.99
C ASN A 16 -0.22 8.09 1.92
N TYR A 17 0.68 7.51 1.13
CA TYR A 17 1.99 8.13 0.92
C TYR A 17 1.86 9.44 0.14
N PHE A 18 2.56 10.49 0.58
CA PHE A 18 2.33 11.86 0.11
C PHE A 18 2.60 12.08 -1.39
N GLN A 19 3.54 11.33 -1.98
CA GLN A 19 3.84 11.42 -3.41
C GLN A 19 2.86 10.64 -4.31
N ASP A 20 1.93 9.90 -3.73
CA ASP A 20 0.88 9.23 -4.51
C ASP A 20 -0.25 10.20 -4.86
N THR A 21 0.05 11.14 -5.75
CA THR A 21 -0.88 12.17 -6.24
C THR A 21 -1.71 11.73 -7.45
N ARG A 22 -1.66 10.42 -7.79
CA ARG A 22 -2.23 9.86 -9.03
C ARG A 22 -3.70 10.16 -9.27
N TYR A 23 -4.46 10.50 -8.23
CA TYR A 23 -5.92 10.63 -8.37
C TYR A 23 -6.55 11.88 -7.77
N ALA A 24 -5.93 12.64 -6.88
CA ALA A 24 -6.32 14.00 -6.47
C ALA A 24 -5.46 14.56 -5.32
N GLU A 25 -5.53 15.89 -5.16
CA GLU A 25 -4.87 16.61 -4.04
C GLU A 25 -5.47 16.32 -2.66
N LYS A 26 -6.69 15.75 -2.60
CA LYS A 26 -7.40 15.46 -1.35
C LYS A 26 -8.18 14.15 -1.46
N GLY A 27 -7.59 13.05 -1.00
CA GLY A 27 -8.29 11.77 -0.87
C GLY A 27 -7.70 10.62 -1.67
N LEU A 28 -8.09 9.40 -1.29
CA LEU A 28 -7.76 8.16 -1.98
C LEU A 28 -8.96 7.74 -2.84
N TYR A 29 -8.74 7.63 -4.16
CA TYR A 29 -9.78 7.19 -5.09
C TYR A 29 -9.64 5.71 -5.40
N SER A 30 -10.74 4.96 -5.27
CA SER A 30 -10.80 3.60 -5.81
C SER A 30 -11.14 3.62 -7.30
N HIS A 31 -10.81 2.54 -8.02
CA HIS A 31 -11.23 2.37 -9.42
C HIS A 31 -12.75 2.41 -9.61
N ASP A 32 -13.54 2.14 -8.56
CA ASP A 32 -15.01 2.20 -8.57
C ASP A 32 -15.53 3.62 -8.26
N GLY A 33 -14.67 4.64 -8.24
CA GLY A 33 -15.04 6.04 -8.00
C GLY A 33 -15.33 6.38 -6.53
N LEU A 34 -15.02 5.50 -5.59
CA LEU A 34 -15.12 5.81 -4.16
C LEU A 34 -13.99 6.78 -3.79
N ASN A 35 -14.35 7.95 -3.28
CA ASN A 35 -13.41 8.87 -2.65
C ASN A 35 -13.40 8.65 -1.14
N ILE A 36 -12.22 8.46 -0.57
CA ILE A 36 -12.00 8.24 0.85
C ILE A 36 -11.05 9.32 1.36
N ASP A 37 -11.48 10.07 2.37
CA ASP A 37 -10.61 11.02 3.04
C ASP A 37 -9.40 10.29 3.62
N CYS A 38 -8.20 10.77 3.34
CA CYS A 38 -6.98 10.19 3.85
C CYS A 38 -5.97 11.27 4.30
N ILE A 39 -5.10 10.87 5.19
CA ILE A 39 -3.97 11.67 5.64
C ILE A 39 -2.79 11.36 4.70
N HIS A 40 -2.26 12.37 4.05
CA HIS A 40 -1.04 12.26 3.25
C HIS A 40 0.18 12.56 4.12
N ALA A 41 1.15 11.66 4.14
CA ALA A 41 2.37 11.82 4.92
C ALA A 41 3.57 11.14 4.26
N GLU A 42 4.76 11.59 4.58
CA GLU A 42 6.02 10.96 4.19
C GLU A 42 6.42 9.85 5.18
N THR A 43 6.12 10.05 6.45
CA THR A 43 6.36 9.09 7.53
C THR A 43 5.12 8.91 8.39
N LEU A 44 4.97 7.76 9.04
CA LEU A 44 3.89 7.54 10.00
C LEU A 44 4.09 8.33 11.30
N GLN A 45 5.34 8.71 11.60
CA GLN A 45 5.64 9.62 12.71
C GLN A 45 5.00 10.99 12.50
N GLN A 46 5.03 11.56 11.28
CA GLN A 46 4.34 12.82 10.95
C GLN A 46 2.83 12.72 11.17
N VAL A 47 2.23 11.56 10.86
CA VAL A 47 0.80 11.32 11.12
C VAL A 47 0.51 11.42 12.61
N LEU A 48 1.33 10.78 13.46
CA LEU A 48 1.20 10.85 14.91
C LEU A 48 1.31 12.28 15.44
N GLU A 49 2.32 13.02 15.05
CA GLU A 49 2.59 14.38 15.52
C GLU A 49 1.42 15.35 15.28
N HIS A 50 0.69 15.17 14.17
CA HIS A 50 -0.40 16.07 13.80
C HIS A 50 -1.80 15.51 14.10
N ASN A 51 -1.92 14.21 14.42
CA ASN A 51 -3.20 13.53 14.58
C ASN A 51 -3.21 12.56 15.77
N GLU A 52 -2.39 12.77 16.80
CA GLU A 52 -2.23 11.86 17.93
C GLU A 52 -3.57 11.45 18.53
N LYS A 53 -4.39 12.42 18.94
CA LYS A 53 -5.71 12.17 19.52
C LYS A 53 -6.59 11.33 18.58
N ARG A 54 -6.62 11.64 17.29
CA ARG A 54 -7.41 10.91 16.29
C ARG A 54 -6.91 9.47 16.13
N ILE A 55 -5.59 9.25 16.16
CA ILE A 55 -4.99 7.91 16.18
C ILE A 55 -5.36 7.15 17.44
N ASP A 56 -5.34 7.80 18.60
CA ASP A 56 -5.70 7.15 19.85
C ASP A 56 -7.19 6.77 19.90
N ASP A 57 -8.06 7.62 19.40
CA ASP A 57 -9.50 7.39 19.39
C ASP A 57 -9.96 6.37 18.34
N CYS A 58 -9.26 6.22 17.20
CA CYS A 58 -9.67 5.30 16.13
C CYS A 58 -9.49 3.82 16.51
N GLY A 59 -10.36 2.96 15.99
CA GLY A 59 -10.22 1.50 16.12
C GLY A 59 -9.48 0.84 14.97
N VAL A 60 -9.46 1.49 13.80
CA VAL A 60 -8.94 0.90 12.55
C VAL A 60 -8.04 1.87 11.81
N ILE A 61 -6.88 1.40 11.38
CA ILE A 61 -5.92 2.14 10.57
C ILE A 61 -5.70 1.40 9.24
N ILE A 62 -5.83 2.09 8.13
CA ILE A 62 -5.56 1.55 6.79
C ILE A 62 -4.41 2.35 6.17
N ILE A 63 -3.31 1.67 5.87
CA ILE A 63 -2.11 2.27 5.26
C ILE A 63 -2.02 1.83 3.81
N ASN A 64 -2.06 2.77 2.89
CA ASN A 64 -1.83 2.53 1.47
C ASN A 64 -0.38 2.84 1.12
N GLU A 65 0.17 2.14 0.10
CA GLU A 65 1.55 2.27 -0.38
C GLU A 65 2.60 2.05 0.73
N GLY A 66 2.37 1.05 1.58
CA GLY A 66 3.16 0.74 2.77
C GLY A 66 4.67 0.57 2.53
N GLN A 67 5.09 0.21 1.31
CA GLN A 67 6.50 0.05 0.94
C GLN A 67 7.30 1.36 1.01
N PHE A 68 6.64 2.51 0.99
CA PHE A 68 7.33 3.80 1.02
C PHE A 68 7.57 4.35 2.43
N PHE A 69 6.86 3.87 3.43
CA PHE A 69 7.04 4.35 4.81
C PHE A 69 8.25 3.67 5.46
N SER A 70 9.29 4.44 5.73
CA SER A 70 10.53 3.93 6.33
C SER A 70 10.37 3.45 7.78
N ASP A 71 9.40 4.00 8.49
CA ASP A 71 9.08 3.76 9.90
C ASP A 71 7.86 2.81 10.09
N ILE A 72 7.43 2.13 9.02
CA ILE A 72 6.21 1.31 9.05
C ILE A 72 6.30 0.16 10.05
N TYR A 73 7.47 -0.47 10.18
CA TYR A 73 7.64 -1.61 11.07
C TYR A 73 7.37 -1.21 12.52
N GLU A 74 8.09 -0.22 13.02
CA GLU A 74 8.02 0.21 14.41
C GLU A 74 6.63 0.77 14.76
N LYS A 75 6.04 1.55 13.82
CA LYS A 75 4.74 2.17 14.07
C LYS A 75 3.60 1.16 14.06
N VAL A 76 3.58 0.23 13.11
CA VAL A 76 2.51 -0.78 13.01
C VAL A 76 2.56 -1.72 14.22
N ILE A 77 3.75 -2.20 14.64
CA ILE A 77 3.87 -3.03 15.84
C ILE A 77 3.34 -2.30 17.06
N ASN A 78 3.73 -1.04 17.28
CA ASN A 78 3.22 -0.26 18.41
C ASN A 78 1.69 -0.10 18.36
N TRP A 79 1.12 0.22 17.19
CA TRP A 79 -0.34 0.38 17.07
C TRP A 79 -1.11 -0.92 17.31
N VAL A 80 -0.57 -2.06 16.87
CA VAL A 80 -1.24 -3.35 17.06
C VAL A 80 -1.04 -3.90 18.46
N GLU A 81 0.21 -3.96 18.96
CA GLU A 81 0.54 -4.66 20.19
C GLU A 81 0.34 -3.81 21.44
N GLU A 82 0.61 -2.48 21.37
CA GLU A 82 0.50 -1.61 22.53
C GLU A 82 -0.83 -0.82 22.56
N LYS A 83 -1.39 -0.50 21.38
CA LYS A 83 -2.62 0.30 21.28
C LYS A 83 -3.84 -0.50 20.81
N GLU A 84 -3.70 -1.82 20.64
CA GLU A 84 -4.76 -2.76 20.26
C GLU A 84 -5.57 -2.33 19.02
N LYS A 85 -4.91 -1.68 18.03
CA LYS A 85 -5.54 -1.23 16.79
C LYS A 85 -5.65 -2.36 15.77
N ILE A 86 -6.68 -2.34 14.95
CA ILE A 86 -6.74 -3.16 13.74
C ILE A 86 -6.01 -2.40 12.63
N VAL A 87 -4.91 -2.95 12.13
CA VAL A 87 -4.12 -2.29 11.08
C VAL A 87 -4.12 -3.11 9.79
N TYR A 88 -4.47 -2.45 8.69
CA TYR A 88 -4.33 -2.99 7.33
C TYR A 88 -3.23 -2.27 6.60
N VAL A 89 -2.27 -3.01 6.06
CA VAL A 89 -1.20 -2.46 5.22
C VAL A 89 -1.35 -3.00 3.81
N CYS A 90 -1.41 -2.09 2.83
CA CYS A 90 -1.42 -2.41 1.41
C CYS A 90 -0.14 -1.87 0.78
N GLY A 91 0.46 -2.65 -0.13
CA GLY A 91 1.67 -2.21 -0.81
C GLY A 91 2.24 -3.25 -1.78
N LEU A 92 3.32 -2.87 -2.47
CA LEU A 92 4.06 -3.74 -3.37
C LEU A 92 5.08 -4.57 -2.58
N ASP A 93 5.02 -5.90 -2.70
CA ASP A 93 5.95 -6.81 -2.04
C ASP A 93 7.37 -6.79 -2.65
N SER A 94 7.48 -6.34 -3.89
CA SER A 94 8.76 -6.24 -4.58
C SER A 94 8.79 -5.08 -5.56
N ASP A 95 10.00 -4.59 -5.83
CA ASP A 95 10.26 -3.68 -6.92
C ASP A 95 10.21 -4.41 -8.30
N PHE A 96 10.45 -3.67 -9.38
CA PHE A 96 10.46 -4.22 -10.73
C PHE A 96 11.62 -5.21 -11.00
N LYS A 97 12.68 -5.21 -10.18
CA LYS A 97 13.79 -6.18 -10.21
C LYS A 97 13.52 -7.39 -9.29
N ARG A 98 12.37 -7.42 -8.62
CA ARG A 98 11.93 -8.42 -7.63
C ARG A 98 12.74 -8.40 -6.33
N ASN A 99 13.41 -7.30 -6.03
CA ASN A 99 13.98 -7.08 -4.71
C ASN A 99 12.89 -6.69 -3.73
N LYS A 100 13.10 -7.01 -2.44
CA LYS A 100 12.22 -6.56 -1.37
C LYS A 100 12.03 -5.03 -1.45
N PHE A 101 10.78 -4.56 -1.37
CA PHE A 101 10.49 -3.15 -1.46
C PHE A 101 10.06 -2.61 -0.09
N GLY A 102 10.90 -1.73 0.49
CA GLY A 102 10.66 -1.17 1.81
C GLY A 102 10.74 -2.20 2.96
N LYS A 103 10.24 -1.80 4.12
CA LYS A 103 10.29 -2.60 5.35
C LYS A 103 8.98 -3.32 5.70
N TYR A 104 7.87 -3.02 5.02
CA TYR A 104 6.57 -3.55 5.45
C TYR A 104 6.45 -5.07 5.37
N LEU A 105 7.27 -5.76 4.57
CA LEU A 105 7.35 -7.22 4.57
C LEU A 105 7.90 -7.80 5.88
N GLU A 106 8.58 -7.00 6.68
CA GLU A 106 9.07 -7.39 8.00
C GLU A 106 7.92 -7.57 9.00
N LEU A 107 6.73 -7.05 8.67
CA LEU A 107 5.50 -7.26 9.44
C LEU A 107 4.90 -8.68 9.27
N ILE A 108 5.35 -9.45 8.27
CA ILE A 108 4.78 -10.79 7.98
C ILE A 108 4.74 -11.71 9.21
N PRO A 109 5.80 -11.82 10.04
CA PRO A 109 5.76 -12.67 11.24
C PRO A 109 4.76 -12.23 12.30
N PHE A 110 4.26 -10.98 12.23
CA PHE A 110 3.38 -10.36 13.22
C PHE A 110 1.92 -10.24 12.75
N CYS A 111 1.64 -10.56 11.50
CA CYS A 111 0.31 -10.35 10.95
C CYS A 111 -0.58 -11.59 11.06
N ASP A 112 -1.86 -11.39 11.35
CA ASP A 112 -2.86 -12.46 11.39
C ASP A 112 -3.18 -13.02 10.01
N ASN A 113 -3.11 -12.17 8.96
CA ASN A 113 -3.48 -12.55 7.60
C ASN A 113 -2.64 -11.87 6.54
N ILE A 114 -2.27 -12.66 5.52
CA ILE A 114 -1.60 -12.16 4.32
C ILE A 114 -2.43 -12.49 3.09
N THR A 115 -2.65 -11.51 2.23
CA THR A 115 -3.31 -11.71 0.95
C THR A 115 -2.43 -11.18 -0.18
N LYS A 116 -1.86 -12.08 -0.99
CA LYS A 116 -1.16 -11.69 -2.21
C LYS A 116 -2.15 -11.49 -3.36
N LEU A 117 -2.44 -10.24 -3.68
CA LEU A 117 -3.28 -9.87 -4.81
C LEU A 117 -2.54 -10.07 -6.13
N LYS A 118 -3.32 -10.33 -7.20
CA LYS A 118 -2.79 -10.59 -8.54
C LYS A 118 -3.64 -9.83 -9.55
N SER A 119 -2.99 -9.14 -10.48
CA SER A 119 -3.63 -8.53 -11.63
C SER A 119 -3.74 -9.53 -12.80
N LEU A 120 -4.11 -9.04 -13.99
CA LEU A 120 -4.02 -9.79 -15.25
C LEU A 120 -2.77 -9.39 -16.02
N CYS A 121 -2.15 -10.36 -16.70
CA CYS A 121 -0.93 -10.10 -17.47
C CYS A 121 -1.22 -9.23 -18.70
N MET A 122 -0.63 -8.04 -18.71
CA MET A 122 -0.79 -7.08 -19.81
C MET A 122 0.09 -7.37 -21.03
N LYS A 123 1.06 -8.29 -20.93
CA LYS A 123 1.93 -8.68 -22.06
C LYS A 123 1.32 -9.82 -22.89
N CYS A 124 0.93 -10.93 -22.31
CA CYS A 124 0.33 -12.04 -23.05
C CYS A 124 -1.19 -11.93 -23.24
N LYS A 125 -1.90 -11.22 -22.37
CA LYS A 125 -3.35 -10.95 -22.45
C LYS A 125 -4.24 -12.19 -22.64
N ASN A 126 -3.79 -13.35 -22.13
CA ASN A 126 -4.47 -14.64 -22.28
C ASN A 126 -5.20 -15.10 -21.00
N GLY A 127 -5.44 -14.18 -20.06
CA GLY A 127 -6.06 -14.47 -18.76
C GLY A 127 -5.09 -14.89 -17.65
N GLU A 128 -3.80 -15.05 -17.94
CA GLU A 128 -2.78 -15.35 -16.94
C GLU A 128 -2.68 -14.29 -15.87
N LYS A 129 -2.52 -14.73 -14.61
CA LYS A 129 -2.35 -13.84 -13.47
C LYS A 129 -0.98 -13.20 -13.47
N ALA A 130 -0.96 -11.86 -13.38
CA ALA A 130 0.25 -11.09 -13.20
C ALA A 130 0.72 -11.15 -11.74
N LEU A 131 2.01 -11.46 -11.58
CA LEU A 131 2.68 -11.58 -10.29
C LEU A 131 3.71 -10.46 -10.06
N PHE A 132 4.15 -9.82 -11.13
CA PHE A 132 5.28 -8.89 -11.10
C PHE A 132 4.95 -7.60 -11.85
N SER A 133 5.54 -6.51 -11.39
CA SER A 133 5.59 -5.25 -12.13
C SER A 133 6.83 -5.27 -13.04
N LYS A 134 6.64 -5.19 -14.35
CA LYS A 134 7.74 -5.05 -15.31
C LYS A 134 7.85 -3.59 -15.70
N ARG A 135 9.04 -2.99 -15.52
CA ARG A 135 9.32 -1.64 -16.00
C ARG A 135 9.43 -1.65 -17.53
N ILE A 136 8.84 -0.66 -18.17
CA ILE A 136 8.85 -0.47 -19.62
C ILE A 136 9.65 0.76 -20.05
N THR A 137 10.22 1.50 -19.11
CA THR A 137 11.13 2.63 -19.34
C THR A 137 12.57 2.26 -18.99
N ASN A 138 13.53 3.06 -19.46
CA ASN A 138 14.97 2.81 -19.27
C ASN A 138 15.50 3.35 -17.92
N ASP A 139 14.65 3.91 -17.06
CA ASP A 139 15.05 4.39 -15.74
C ASP A 139 15.36 3.19 -14.82
N GLU A 140 16.54 3.19 -14.19
CA GLU A 140 16.98 2.11 -13.31
C GLU A 140 16.72 2.38 -11.82
N SER A 141 16.21 3.56 -11.47
CA SER A 141 15.91 3.93 -10.08
C SER A 141 14.86 2.96 -9.50
N GLN A 142 15.01 2.56 -8.25
CA GLN A 142 14.05 1.67 -7.61
C GLN A 142 12.64 2.28 -7.60
N ILE A 143 12.55 3.57 -7.32
CA ILE A 143 11.29 4.32 -7.23
C ILE A 143 11.17 5.23 -8.45
N VAL A 144 10.18 4.97 -9.29
CA VAL A 144 9.70 5.90 -10.32
C VAL A 144 8.19 5.97 -10.17
N ILE A 145 7.68 7.15 -9.82
CA ILE A 145 6.26 7.37 -9.62
C ILE A 145 5.57 7.55 -10.98
N GLY A 146 4.44 6.90 -11.15
CA GLY A 146 3.63 6.97 -12.36
C GLY A 146 3.27 5.59 -12.90
N SER A 147 1.99 5.42 -13.26
CA SER A 147 1.44 4.17 -13.80
C SER A 147 2.02 3.80 -15.17
N ASP A 148 2.47 4.79 -15.93
CA ASP A 148 2.91 4.63 -17.32
C ASP A 148 4.30 4.00 -17.45
N ASN A 149 5.01 3.84 -16.32
CA ASN A 149 6.35 3.27 -16.28
C ASN A 149 6.36 1.75 -16.11
N TYR A 150 5.20 1.15 -15.81
CA TYR A 150 5.11 -0.27 -15.42
C TYR A 150 3.92 -0.96 -16.05
N ILE A 151 4.09 -2.26 -16.34
CA ILE A 151 2.97 -3.13 -16.67
C ILE A 151 2.97 -4.37 -15.76
N PRO A 152 1.79 -4.86 -15.33
CA PRO A 152 1.69 -6.11 -14.61
C PRO A 152 1.90 -7.29 -15.57
N VAL A 153 2.79 -8.24 -15.20
CA VAL A 153 3.13 -9.40 -16.04
C VAL A 153 3.16 -10.70 -15.25
N CYS A 154 2.84 -11.81 -15.94
CA CYS A 154 3.03 -13.15 -15.41
C CYS A 154 4.53 -13.53 -15.40
N ARG A 155 4.86 -14.63 -14.72
CA ARG A 155 6.26 -15.10 -14.59
C ARG A 155 6.92 -15.34 -15.95
N LYS A 156 6.23 -15.99 -16.87
CA LYS A 156 6.74 -16.25 -18.23
C LYS A 156 7.06 -14.94 -18.96
N CYS A 157 6.15 -13.98 -18.94
CA CYS A 157 6.33 -12.69 -19.61
C CYS A 157 7.35 -11.78 -18.91
N TYR A 158 7.57 -11.95 -17.60
CA TYR A 158 8.62 -11.25 -16.90
C TYR A 158 10.01 -11.73 -17.31
N LEU A 159 10.20 -13.06 -17.44
CA LEU A 159 11.48 -13.68 -17.79
C LEU A 159 11.79 -13.61 -19.29
N ALA A 160 10.77 -13.46 -20.12
CA ALA A 160 10.96 -13.22 -21.56
C ALA A 160 11.33 -11.75 -21.79
N ASN A 161 12.51 -11.50 -22.39
CA ASN A 161 13.02 -10.19 -22.80
C ASN A 161 12.08 -9.47 -23.77
#